data_749ca54239192474bdb915b72aa27ccb
#
_entry.id   749ca54239192474bdb915b72aa27ccb
#
_cell.length_a   1.000
_cell.length_b   1.000
_cell.length_c   1.000
_cell.angle_alpha   90.00
_cell.angle_beta   90.00
_cell.angle_gamma   90.00
#
_symmetry.space_group_name_H-M   'P 1'
#
loop_
_entity.id
_entity.type
_entity.pdbx_description
1 polymer ?
#
loop_
_entity_poly.entity_id
_entity_poly.type
_entity_poly.pdbx_seq_one_letter_code
_entity_poly.pdbx_strand_id
1 'polypeptide(L)'
;MNSHVKFLNHSCLMLQTETTNILCDPWFKGTAFGNGWSLIHDNSHKINELKFDYIWISHEHPDHFSIPTLLELKKSCTFLFQETKDKKVKNFLESKGHSVVELRHKEVTKIGDLEITCVVCDGYDSSLLVSYPDGKVLLNINDARIELNSHIENEILPLIKGKTVDLLAFQFSYANWAGNKGDRNIPLFLQNKTDEKNDEVIAKLSPKAILPFASFVYFSHEENFFWNESNWIEHVFKKYSSSKSTLIFPIPNQSINLNNVRKIQYIKANRSALDFWKQQHEKLKIRDKIQSKSLDKIKESYLRFNEAINKNNTFLHEVKNDNDVFLNLKILDLNVTVKVGLKEKLFDVVDEVESISVSSETADFLFTQLFARGTISINGRVSFNYQQAHMFFLFFFIPYANNIGVYFDSMRPVTKEMLMSISRTSVMMAISDNVEGLQKKVQEDIDEFMNAFLPSNIPDYEIFNEEPQNENL
;
A
#
# COMPACT_ATOMS: atom_id res chain seq x y z
N MET A 1 11.14 -32.33 14.16
CA MET A 1 11.14 -31.18 13.23
C MET A 1 10.11 -30.17 13.72
N ASN A 2 10.52 -28.95 13.92
CA ASN A 2 9.69 -27.93 14.58
C ASN A 2 9.39 -26.80 13.60
N SER A 3 8.13 -26.72 13.13
CA SER A 3 7.66 -25.61 12.32
C SER A 3 7.12 -24.50 13.21
N HIS A 4 7.87 -23.42 13.33
CA HIS A 4 7.52 -22.29 14.17
C HIS A 4 7.41 -21.00 13.35
N VAL A 5 6.47 -20.16 13.78
CA VAL A 5 6.34 -18.76 13.35
C VAL A 5 6.39 -17.88 14.56
N LYS A 6 7.27 -16.89 14.59
CA LYS A 6 7.32 -15.91 15.66
C LYS A 6 6.83 -14.55 15.12
N PHE A 7 5.80 -13.99 15.74
CA PHE A 7 5.35 -12.64 15.44
C PHE A 7 6.26 -11.64 16.16
N LEU A 8 6.81 -10.68 15.43
CA LEU A 8 7.69 -9.65 15.99
C LEU A 8 6.96 -8.31 16.14
N ASN A 9 6.34 -7.82 15.08
CA ASN A 9 5.43 -6.69 15.08
C ASN A 9 4.73 -6.57 13.73
N HIS A 10 3.78 -5.69 13.57
CA HIS A 10 3.10 -5.30 12.34
C HIS A 10 3.07 -6.42 11.27
N SER A 11 3.86 -6.32 10.19
CA SER A 11 4.02 -7.33 9.13
C SER A 11 5.21 -8.28 9.35
N CYS A 12 5.98 -8.07 10.43
CA CYS A 12 7.22 -8.81 10.64
C CYS A 12 7.00 -10.15 11.32
N LEU A 13 7.29 -11.21 10.57
CA LEU A 13 7.32 -12.61 11.05
C LEU A 13 8.74 -13.17 10.98
N MET A 14 9.08 -14.06 11.90
CA MET A 14 10.23 -14.93 11.80
C MET A 14 9.74 -16.36 11.56
N LEU A 15 10.04 -16.91 10.39
CA LEU A 15 9.75 -18.31 10.04
C LEU A 15 10.95 -19.16 10.46
N GLN A 16 10.70 -20.23 11.21
CA GLN A 16 11.78 -20.98 11.86
C GLN A 16 11.62 -22.48 11.70
N THR A 17 12.72 -23.12 11.37
CA THR A 17 12.93 -24.56 11.49
C THR A 17 14.09 -24.82 12.46
N GLU A 18 14.61 -26.04 12.51
CA GLU A 18 15.83 -26.34 13.27
C GLU A 18 17.09 -25.75 12.65
N THR A 19 17.08 -25.53 11.33
CA THR A 19 18.28 -25.15 10.54
C THR A 19 18.14 -23.83 9.80
N THR A 20 16.92 -23.33 9.60
CA THR A 20 16.65 -22.14 8.76
C THR A 20 15.74 -21.15 9.47
N ASN A 21 16.13 -19.88 9.43
CA ASN A 21 15.33 -18.76 9.92
C ASN A 21 15.18 -17.72 8.81
N ILE A 22 13.93 -17.38 8.44
CA ILE A 22 13.62 -16.31 7.49
C ILE A 22 12.91 -15.18 8.24
N LEU A 23 13.48 -13.99 8.20
CA LEU A 23 12.87 -12.76 8.74
C LEU A 23 12.05 -12.10 7.62
N CYS A 24 10.75 -11.93 7.83
CA CYS A 24 9.83 -11.33 6.86
C CYS A 24 9.58 -9.86 7.22
N ASP A 25 9.63 -8.97 6.22
CA ASP A 25 9.22 -7.56 6.29
C ASP A 25 9.63 -6.81 7.58
N PRO A 26 10.91 -6.70 7.90
CA PRO A 26 11.36 -6.11 9.15
C PRO A 26 11.21 -4.59 9.17
N TRP A 27 10.32 -4.10 10.03
CA TRP A 27 10.21 -2.67 10.34
C TRP A 27 10.33 -2.47 11.86
N PHE A 28 11.47 -1.99 12.31
CA PHE A 28 11.77 -1.79 13.75
C PHE A 28 12.14 -0.35 14.07
N LYS A 29 12.36 0.50 13.06
CA LYS A 29 12.84 1.85 13.24
C LYS A 29 12.20 2.84 12.28
N GLY A 30 11.96 4.05 12.78
CA GLY A 30 11.43 5.15 11.99
C GLY A 30 9.93 5.07 11.79
N THR A 31 9.48 5.87 10.86
CA THR A 31 8.08 6.00 10.44
C THR A 31 7.94 5.51 9.00
N ALA A 32 6.72 5.24 8.56
CA ALA A 32 6.40 4.91 7.18
C ALA A 32 5.57 6.01 6.52
N PHE A 33 5.54 6.00 5.20
CA PHE A 33 4.71 6.89 4.37
C PHE A 33 4.86 8.38 4.74
N GLY A 34 6.09 8.92 4.65
CA GLY A 34 6.33 10.35 4.87
C GLY A 34 5.90 10.82 6.26
N ASN A 35 6.32 10.13 7.30
CA ASN A 35 5.97 10.36 8.70
C ASN A 35 4.47 10.19 9.05
N GLY A 36 3.68 9.62 8.12
CA GLY A 36 2.25 9.42 8.37
C GLY A 36 1.93 8.29 9.32
N TRP A 37 2.78 7.24 9.37
CA TRP A 37 2.54 6.04 10.17
C TRP A 37 3.67 5.71 11.12
N SER A 38 3.29 5.17 12.28
CA SER A 38 4.21 4.57 13.25
C SER A 38 3.66 3.24 13.76
N LEU A 39 4.54 2.42 14.33
CA LEU A 39 4.15 1.19 15.02
C LEU A 39 3.35 1.51 16.28
N ILE A 40 2.23 0.81 16.52
CA ILE A 40 1.44 0.94 17.77
C ILE A 40 2.31 0.59 18.99
N HIS A 41 3.11 -0.46 18.86
CA HIS A 41 4.06 -0.87 19.89
C HIS A 41 5.48 -0.73 19.35
N ASP A 42 6.22 0.18 19.95
CA ASP A 42 7.65 0.33 19.71
C ASP A 42 8.39 -0.76 20.50
N ASN A 43 8.57 -1.90 19.86
CA ASN A 43 9.22 -3.05 20.47
C ASN A 43 10.75 -2.96 20.46
N SER A 44 11.30 -1.82 19.99
CA SER A 44 12.74 -1.50 19.96
C SER A 44 13.66 -2.69 19.61
N HIS A 45 13.18 -3.61 18.77
CA HIS A 45 14.02 -4.68 18.24
C HIS A 45 15.19 -4.07 17.49
N LYS A 46 16.36 -4.58 17.78
CA LYS A 46 17.55 -4.28 17.03
C LYS A 46 17.77 -5.43 16.05
N ILE A 47 17.66 -5.14 14.76
CA ILE A 47 17.75 -6.15 13.71
C ILE A 47 19.03 -7.00 13.85
N ASN A 48 20.14 -6.41 14.31
CA ASN A 48 21.40 -7.12 14.51
C ASN A 48 21.43 -8.08 15.74
N GLU A 49 20.44 -8.02 16.61
CA GLU A 49 20.30 -8.94 17.76
C GLU A 49 19.46 -10.17 17.40
N LEU A 50 18.76 -10.12 16.26
CA LEU A 50 17.98 -11.24 15.76
C LEU A 50 18.87 -12.25 15.02
N LYS A 51 18.57 -13.52 15.19
CA LYS A 51 19.26 -14.61 14.46
C LYS A 51 18.37 -15.03 13.29
N PHE A 52 18.79 -14.70 12.09
CA PHE A 52 18.17 -15.09 10.85
C PHE A 52 19.24 -15.39 9.78
N ASP A 53 18.87 -16.19 8.80
CA ASP A 53 19.72 -16.58 7.67
C ASP A 53 19.37 -15.77 6.42
N TYR A 54 18.07 -15.45 6.26
CA TYR A 54 17.50 -14.75 5.11
C TYR A 54 16.53 -13.67 5.58
N ILE A 55 16.35 -12.66 4.72
CA ILE A 55 15.29 -11.63 4.86
C ILE A 55 14.39 -11.71 3.63
N TRP A 56 13.11 -12.01 3.82
CA TRP A 56 12.12 -11.89 2.76
C TRP A 56 11.42 -10.55 2.84
N ILE A 57 11.29 -9.89 1.69
CA ILE A 57 10.53 -8.64 1.52
C ILE A 57 9.39 -8.92 0.56
N SER A 58 8.17 -8.64 0.99
CA SER A 58 6.96 -8.86 0.18
C SER A 58 6.87 -7.86 -0.98
N HIS A 59 7.11 -6.59 -0.71
CA HIS A 59 7.04 -5.49 -1.66
C HIS A 59 7.76 -4.23 -1.14
N GLU A 60 7.79 -3.15 -1.94
CA GLU A 60 8.62 -1.97 -1.67
C GLU A 60 7.97 -0.90 -0.77
N HIS A 61 6.76 -1.10 -0.24
CA HIS A 61 6.17 -0.13 0.68
C HIS A 61 7.00 0.03 1.96
N PRO A 62 7.10 1.24 2.53
CA PRO A 62 8.06 1.55 3.59
C PRO A 62 7.76 0.89 4.95
N ASP A 63 6.57 0.33 5.15
CA ASP A 63 6.18 -0.46 6.32
C ASP A 63 6.53 -1.95 6.19
N HIS A 64 6.94 -2.39 4.99
CA HIS A 64 7.49 -3.71 4.67
C HIS A 64 8.98 -3.64 4.31
N PHE A 65 9.35 -2.67 3.49
CA PHE A 65 10.73 -2.39 3.10
C PHE A 65 11.26 -1.17 3.86
N SER A 66 11.47 -1.33 5.17
CA SER A 66 11.92 -0.23 6.05
C SER A 66 13.40 0.09 5.86
N ILE A 67 13.70 1.05 5.00
CA ILE A 67 15.09 1.52 4.79
C ILE A 67 15.77 1.90 6.11
N PRO A 68 15.15 2.65 7.05
CA PRO A 68 15.78 2.96 8.34
C PRO A 68 16.18 1.73 9.15
N THR A 69 15.40 0.65 9.08
CA THR A 69 15.72 -0.63 9.74
C THR A 69 16.85 -1.36 9.01
N LEU A 70 16.77 -1.44 7.69
CA LEU A 70 17.74 -2.19 6.86
C LEU A 70 19.13 -1.54 6.87
N LEU A 71 19.21 -0.22 6.95
CA LEU A 71 20.49 0.50 7.06
C LEU A 71 21.22 0.24 8.40
N GLU A 72 20.56 -0.35 9.40
CA GLU A 72 21.22 -0.79 10.64
C GLU A 72 21.95 -2.12 10.51
N LEU A 73 21.73 -2.88 9.43
CA LEU A 73 22.40 -4.16 9.20
C LEU A 73 23.93 -3.96 9.13
N LYS A 74 24.65 -4.64 10.03
CA LYS A 74 26.12 -4.55 10.14
C LYS A 74 26.85 -5.59 9.29
N LYS A 75 26.12 -6.61 8.81
CA LYS A 75 26.69 -7.70 8.00
C LYS A 75 25.90 -7.83 6.71
N SER A 76 26.57 -8.32 5.67
CA SER A 76 25.91 -8.74 4.45
C SER A 76 24.86 -9.81 4.76
N CYS A 77 23.68 -9.66 4.16
CA CYS A 77 22.56 -10.58 4.29
C CYS A 77 22.11 -11.02 2.91
N THR A 78 21.46 -12.17 2.85
CA THR A 78 20.77 -12.63 1.63
C THR A 78 19.30 -12.26 1.73
N PHE A 79 18.84 -11.43 0.80
CA PHE A 79 17.45 -11.06 0.65
C PHE A 79 16.75 -11.98 -0.34
N LEU A 80 15.49 -12.26 -0.05
CA LEU A 80 14.55 -12.97 -0.92
C LEU A 80 13.51 -11.94 -1.36
N PHE A 81 13.42 -11.69 -2.65
CA PHE A 81 12.51 -10.69 -3.21
C PHE A 81 11.92 -11.18 -4.52
N GLN A 82 10.68 -10.80 -4.82
CA GLN A 82 10.06 -11.12 -6.11
C GLN A 82 10.91 -10.63 -7.29
N GLU A 83 10.94 -11.40 -8.36
CA GLU A 83 11.59 -10.94 -9.60
C GLU A 83 10.80 -9.78 -10.20
N THR A 84 11.44 -8.62 -10.37
CA THR A 84 10.85 -7.42 -10.97
C THR A 84 11.61 -7.00 -12.23
N LYS A 85 10.91 -6.37 -13.18
CA LYS A 85 11.53 -5.90 -14.43
C LYS A 85 12.51 -4.74 -14.19
N ASP A 86 12.17 -3.82 -13.28
CA ASP A 86 12.93 -2.60 -13.02
C ASP A 86 14.16 -2.77 -12.12
N LYS A 87 14.22 -3.91 -11.41
CA LYS A 87 15.33 -4.28 -10.50
C LYS A 87 15.67 -3.23 -9.43
N LYS A 88 14.79 -2.27 -9.15
CA LYS A 88 15.06 -1.16 -8.20
C LYS A 88 15.48 -1.66 -6.82
N VAL A 89 14.67 -2.54 -6.21
CA VAL A 89 14.93 -3.08 -4.87
C VAL A 89 16.20 -3.90 -4.86
N LYS A 90 16.40 -4.78 -5.85
CA LYS A 90 17.61 -5.57 -6.01
C LYS A 90 18.84 -4.68 -6.09
N ASN A 91 18.85 -3.73 -7.03
CA ASN A 91 19.99 -2.83 -7.24
C ASN A 91 20.30 -2.01 -5.98
N PHE A 92 19.25 -1.56 -5.27
CA PHE A 92 19.43 -0.85 -4.00
C PHE A 92 20.12 -1.73 -2.96
N LEU A 93 19.63 -2.96 -2.73
CA LEU A 93 20.18 -3.87 -1.73
C LEU A 93 21.63 -4.29 -2.07
N GLU A 94 21.89 -4.61 -3.34
CA GLU A 94 23.25 -4.93 -3.81
C GLU A 94 24.22 -3.75 -3.67
N SER A 95 23.74 -2.51 -3.91
CA SER A 95 24.54 -1.30 -3.66
C SER A 95 24.92 -1.09 -2.19
N LYS A 96 24.18 -1.72 -1.27
CA LYS A 96 24.46 -1.73 0.18
C LYS A 96 25.30 -2.94 0.63
N GLY A 97 25.74 -3.78 -0.31
CA GLY A 97 26.61 -4.92 -0.04
C GLY A 97 25.84 -6.19 0.38
N HIS A 98 24.55 -6.27 0.09
CA HIS A 98 23.73 -7.45 0.33
C HIS A 98 23.62 -8.31 -0.94
N SER A 99 23.20 -9.58 -0.79
CA SER A 99 22.87 -10.47 -1.90
C SER A 99 21.35 -10.55 -2.07
N VAL A 100 20.86 -10.72 -3.30
CA VAL A 100 19.44 -10.88 -3.59
C VAL A 100 19.19 -12.14 -4.39
N VAL A 101 18.35 -13.02 -3.85
CA VAL A 101 17.75 -14.16 -4.57
C VAL A 101 16.39 -13.69 -5.07
N GLU A 102 16.25 -13.59 -6.39
CA GLU A 102 14.99 -13.22 -7.02
C GLU A 102 14.07 -14.45 -7.10
N LEU A 103 12.90 -14.33 -6.51
CA LEU A 103 11.87 -15.35 -6.50
C LEU A 103 10.96 -15.17 -7.70
N ARG A 104 10.92 -16.14 -8.61
CA ARG A 104 10.02 -16.12 -9.75
C ARG A 104 8.60 -16.46 -9.34
N HIS A 105 7.65 -15.79 -9.96
CA HIS A 105 6.23 -16.03 -9.72
C HIS A 105 5.87 -17.51 -9.87
N LYS A 106 5.28 -18.10 -8.82
CA LYS A 106 4.84 -19.51 -8.73
C LYS A 106 5.95 -20.59 -8.82
N GLU A 107 7.21 -20.19 -8.88
CA GLU A 107 8.30 -21.16 -8.87
C GLU A 107 8.65 -21.55 -7.42
N VAL A 108 8.75 -22.86 -7.18
CA VAL A 108 9.18 -23.38 -5.88
C VAL A 108 10.69 -23.20 -5.75
N THR A 109 11.10 -22.43 -4.74
CA THR A 109 12.51 -22.19 -4.43
C THR A 109 12.85 -22.84 -3.10
N LYS A 110 13.91 -23.64 -3.06
CA LYS A 110 14.40 -24.24 -1.82
C LYS A 110 15.33 -23.27 -1.11
N ILE A 111 14.96 -22.88 0.11
CA ILE A 111 15.74 -21.97 0.98
C ILE A 111 16.03 -22.70 2.29
N GLY A 112 17.27 -23.14 2.45
CA GLY A 112 17.64 -24.04 3.54
C GLY A 112 16.86 -25.34 3.47
N ASP A 113 16.09 -25.65 4.51
CA ASP A 113 15.19 -26.80 4.56
C ASP A 113 13.71 -26.45 4.29
N LEU A 114 13.41 -25.18 3.98
CA LEU A 114 12.09 -24.72 3.56
C LEU A 114 11.92 -24.75 2.04
N GLU A 115 10.71 -25.04 1.58
CA GLU A 115 10.28 -24.77 0.20
C GLU A 115 9.38 -23.53 0.23
N ILE A 116 9.74 -22.50 -0.51
CA ILE A 116 9.00 -21.25 -0.59
C ILE A 116 8.52 -21.00 -2.02
N THR A 117 7.35 -20.41 -2.15
CA THR A 117 6.80 -19.98 -3.44
C THR A 117 6.28 -18.56 -3.31
N CYS A 118 6.83 -17.66 -4.09
CA CYS A 118 6.38 -16.28 -4.19
C CYS A 118 5.22 -16.20 -5.19
N VAL A 119 4.10 -15.62 -4.78
CA VAL A 119 2.94 -15.40 -5.64
C VAL A 119 2.74 -13.90 -5.77
N VAL A 120 3.11 -13.35 -6.93
CA VAL A 120 3.01 -11.92 -7.23
C VAL A 120 1.54 -11.56 -7.49
N CYS A 121 1.08 -10.48 -6.89
CA CYS A 121 -0.26 -9.93 -7.00
C CYS A 121 -0.19 -8.50 -7.57
N ASP A 122 -1.02 -8.17 -8.54
CA ASP A 122 -1.11 -6.84 -9.17
C ASP A 122 0.23 -6.22 -9.61
N GLY A 123 1.25 -7.07 -9.85
CA GLY A 123 2.58 -6.66 -10.33
C GLY A 123 3.49 -5.97 -9.30
N TYR A 124 3.01 -5.72 -8.08
CA TYR A 124 3.77 -5.01 -7.03
C TYR A 124 3.86 -5.78 -5.72
N ASP A 125 2.72 -6.26 -5.22
CA ASP A 125 2.65 -6.99 -3.97
C ASP A 125 2.94 -8.48 -4.19
N SER A 126 3.42 -9.15 -3.16
CA SER A 126 3.56 -10.60 -3.21
C SER A 126 3.14 -11.26 -1.91
N SER A 127 2.60 -12.46 -2.04
CA SER A 127 2.37 -13.38 -0.95
C SER A 127 3.42 -14.50 -0.94
N LEU A 128 3.65 -15.10 0.22
CA LEU A 128 4.60 -16.17 0.41
C LEU A 128 3.91 -17.44 0.89
N LEU A 129 3.94 -18.48 0.06
CA LEU A 129 3.56 -19.83 0.44
C LEU A 129 4.82 -20.57 0.91
N VAL A 130 4.76 -21.14 2.12
CA VAL A 130 5.89 -21.83 2.74
C VAL A 130 5.48 -23.24 3.11
N SER A 131 6.22 -24.24 2.60
CA SER A 131 6.11 -25.64 3.01
C SER A 131 7.29 -25.99 3.90
N TYR A 132 6.97 -26.44 5.11
CA TYR A 132 7.93 -26.88 6.10
C TYR A 132 8.29 -28.38 5.90
N PRO A 133 9.47 -28.82 6.37
CA PRO A 133 9.93 -30.21 6.21
C PRO A 133 8.99 -31.26 6.83
N ASP A 134 8.20 -30.89 7.83
CA ASP A 134 7.21 -31.76 8.49
C ASP A 134 5.81 -31.70 7.81
N GLY A 135 5.74 -31.10 6.63
CA GLY A 135 4.53 -31.00 5.81
C GLY A 135 3.55 -29.91 6.24
N LYS A 136 3.92 -29.02 7.17
CA LYS A 136 3.13 -27.83 7.52
C LYS A 136 3.18 -26.80 6.43
N VAL A 137 2.08 -26.05 6.27
CA VAL A 137 1.92 -25.01 5.26
C VAL A 137 1.53 -23.72 5.91
N LEU A 138 2.33 -22.68 5.68
CA LEU A 138 2.01 -21.28 5.97
C LEU A 138 1.72 -20.55 4.66
N LEU A 139 0.66 -19.77 4.64
CA LEU A 139 0.42 -18.75 3.61
C LEU A 139 0.42 -17.38 4.26
N ASN A 140 1.41 -16.57 3.95
CA ASN A 140 1.50 -15.16 4.32
C ASN A 140 1.06 -14.32 3.13
N ILE A 141 -0.18 -13.80 3.18
CA ILE A 141 -0.71 -12.95 2.11
C ILE A 141 -0.44 -11.47 2.37
N ASN A 142 -0.04 -11.12 3.59
CA ASN A 142 0.24 -9.74 3.96
C ASN A 142 -0.97 -8.82 3.67
N ASP A 143 -0.75 -7.77 2.91
CA ASP A 143 -1.73 -6.84 2.36
C ASP A 143 -2.02 -7.07 0.86
N ALA A 144 -1.44 -8.12 0.27
CA ALA A 144 -1.66 -8.48 -1.12
C ALA A 144 -3.14 -8.78 -1.40
N ARG A 145 -3.60 -8.35 -2.57
CA ARG A 145 -5.01 -8.45 -3.00
C ARG A 145 -5.28 -9.74 -3.76
N ILE A 146 -5.08 -10.88 -3.10
CA ILE A 146 -5.21 -12.21 -3.72
C ILE A 146 -6.65 -12.62 -4.05
N GLU A 147 -7.65 -11.91 -3.58
CA GLU A 147 -9.07 -12.12 -3.89
C GLU A 147 -9.46 -11.65 -5.29
N LEU A 148 -8.65 -10.78 -5.91
CA LEU A 148 -8.96 -10.21 -7.22
C LEU A 148 -8.81 -11.24 -8.35
N ASN A 149 -9.65 -11.11 -9.38
CA ASN A 149 -9.55 -11.86 -10.64
C ASN A 149 -9.42 -13.38 -10.45
N SER A 150 -10.14 -13.95 -9.49
CA SER A 150 -10.05 -15.39 -9.14
C SER A 150 -8.61 -15.84 -8.81
N HIS A 151 -7.80 -14.96 -8.25
CA HIS A 151 -6.38 -15.21 -7.96
C HIS A 151 -6.19 -16.38 -6.99
N ILE A 152 -7.10 -16.53 -6.01
CA ILE A 152 -7.05 -17.65 -5.06
C ILE A 152 -7.20 -18.98 -5.81
N GLU A 153 -8.18 -19.10 -6.69
CA GLU A 153 -8.48 -20.31 -7.45
C GLU A 153 -7.41 -20.64 -8.48
N ASN A 154 -6.94 -19.62 -9.20
CA ASN A 154 -6.04 -19.81 -10.33
C ASN A 154 -4.57 -19.84 -9.93
N GLU A 155 -4.21 -19.12 -8.85
CA GLU A 155 -2.82 -18.90 -8.48
C GLU A 155 -2.43 -19.64 -7.19
N ILE A 156 -3.30 -19.66 -6.18
CA ILE A 156 -2.95 -20.18 -4.84
C ILE A 156 -3.34 -21.66 -4.71
N LEU A 157 -4.60 -22.04 -4.98
CA LEU A 157 -5.07 -23.41 -4.80
C LEU A 157 -4.28 -24.46 -5.57
N PRO A 158 -3.86 -24.24 -6.85
CA PRO A 158 -3.01 -25.17 -7.57
C PRO A 158 -1.67 -25.44 -6.92
N LEU A 159 -1.08 -24.42 -6.24
CA LEU A 159 0.19 -24.54 -5.55
C LEU A 159 0.09 -25.34 -4.25
N ILE A 160 -1.02 -25.25 -3.56
CA ILE A 160 -1.27 -26.00 -2.31
C ILE A 160 -1.44 -27.49 -2.61
N LYS A 161 -1.88 -27.86 -3.82
CA LYS A 161 -2.02 -29.27 -4.28
C LYS A 161 -2.84 -30.13 -3.32
N GLY A 162 -3.94 -29.60 -2.80
CA GLY A 162 -4.83 -30.31 -1.87
C GLY A 162 -4.31 -30.39 -0.42
N LYS A 163 -3.13 -29.83 -0.10
CA LYS A 163 -2.70 -29.68 1.29
C LYS A 163 -3.56 -28.64 2.01
N THR A 164 -3.73 -28.78 3.30
CA THR A 164 -4.41 -27.78 4.13
C THR A 164 -3.43 -26.68 4.55
N VAL A 165 -3.82 -25.41 4.46
CA VAL A 165 -3.06 -24.30 5.04
C VAL A 165 -3.15 -24.41 6.56
N ASP A 166 -2.02 -24.62 7.25
CA ASP A 166 -1.96 -24.72 8.72
C ASP A 166 -2.09 -23.33 9.36
N LEU A 167 -1.50 -22.30 8.74
CA LEU A 167 -1.60 -20.91 9.19
C LEU A 167 -1.76 -19.96 7.99
N LEU A 168 -2.82 -19.15 8.02
CA LEU A 168 -3.03 -18.04 7.10
C LEU A 168 -2.78 -16.72 7.85
N ALA A 169 -1.81 -15.94 7.37
CA ALA A 169 -1.49 -14.61 7.91
C ALA A 169 -1.92 -13.53 6.92
N PHE A 170 -2.65 -12.49 7.40
CA PHE A 170 -3.28 -11.47 6.56
C PHE A 170 -3.46 -10.13 7.28
N GLN A 171 -3.50 -9.05 6.50
CA GLN A 171 -3.85 -7.71 6.94
C GLN A 171 -5.32 -7.66 7.38
N PHE A 172 -5.59 -7.03 8.53
CA PHE A 172 -6.94 -7.03 9.11
C PHE A 172 -7.67 -5.69 9.08
N SER A 173 -7.01 -4.60 8.76
CA SER A 173 -7.66 -3.30 8.62
C SER A 173 -7.24 -2.63 7.32
N TYR A 174 -8.03 -1.66 6.89
CA TYR A 174 -7.64 -0.83 5.76
C TYR A 174 -6.34 -0.05 6.10
N ALA A 175 -5.58 0.26 5.06
CA ALA A 175 -4.28 0.90 5.16
C ALA A 175 -4.15 2.04 4.15
N ASN A 176 -5.11 2.99 4.17
CA ASN A 176 -5.15 4.13 3.28
C ASN A 176 -6.00 5.25 3.88
N TRP A 177 -6.06 6.39 3.17
CA TRP A 177 -6.96 7.48 3.50
C TRP A 177 -8.39 6.98 3.73
N ALA A 178 -9.00 7.43 4.81
CA ALA A 178 -10.27 6.89 5.29
C ALA A 178 -11.32 7.98 5.59
N GLY A 179 -11.32 9.03 4.82
CA GLY A 179 -12.27 10.14 4.97
C GLY A 179 -11.64 11.41 5.54
N ASN A 180 -12.38 12.49 5.53
CA ASN A 180 -12.01 13.72 6.19
C ASN A 180 -12.26 13.61 7.71
N LYS A 181 -11.71 14.55 8.45
CA LYS A 181 -11.96 14.61 9.90
C LYS A 181 -13.47 14.70 10.20
N GLY A 182 -13.96 13.75 10.98
CA GLY A 182 -15.37 13.63 11.35
C GLY A 182 -16.19 12.65 10.51
N ASP A 183 -15.65 12.14 9.41
CA ASP A 183 -16.32 11.08 8.65
C ASP A 183 -16.36 9.77 9.42
N ARG A 184 -17.50 9.10 9.34
CA ARG A 184 -17.70 7.79 9.95
C ARG A 184 -18.05 6.72 8.93
N ASN A 185 -18.68 7.11 7.83
CA ASN A 185 -19.16 6.16 6.83
C ASN A 185 -18.03 5.61 5.95
N ILE A 186 -17.06 6.47 5.57
CA ILE A 186 -15.93 6.05 4.73
C ILE A 186 -15.01 5.06 5.47
N PRO A 187 -14.59 5.30 6.74
CA PRO A 187 -13.82 4.31 7.49
C PRO A 187 -14.55 2.98 7.63
N LEU A 188 -15.87 3.02 7.91
CA LEU A 188 -16.68 1.82 8.03
C LEU A 188 -16.80 1.06 6.70
N PHE A 189 -17.01 1.77 5.60
CA PHE A 189 -17.03 1.19 4.26
C PHE A 189 -15.72 0.46 3.94
N LEU A 190 -14.58 1.10 4.16
CA LEU A 190 -13.27 0.51 3.89
C LEU A 190 -12.99 -0.72 4.76
N GLN A 191 -13.38 -0.67 6.05
CA GLN A 191 -13.24 -1.83 6.93
C GLN A 191 -14.14 -2.98 6.50
N ASN A 192 -15.38 -2.71 6.10
CA ASN A 192 -16.28 -3.74 5.58
C ASN A 192 -15.71 -4.40 4.32
N LYS A 193 -15.10 -3.64 3.40
CA LYS A 193 -14.43 -4.19 2.22
C LYS A 193 -13.23 -5.06 2.59
N THR A 194 -12.44 -4.66 3.58
CA THR A 194 -11.34 -5.48 4.10
C THR A 194 -11.87 -6.77 4.74
N ASP A 195 -12.96 -6.68 5.47
CA ASP A 195 -13.62 -7.83 6.10
C ASP A 195 -14.19 -8.82 5.07
N GLU A 196 -14.88 -8.32 4.03
CA GLU A 196 -15.41 -9.13 2.92
C GLU A 196 -14.30 -9.89 2.21
N LYS A 197 -13.20 -9.20 1.87
CA LYS A 197 -11.99 -9.77 1.29
C LYS A 197 -11.45 -10.93 2.15
N ASN A 198 -11.23 -10.67 3.43
CA ASN A 198 -10.65 -11.67 4.33
C ASN A 198 -11.58 -12.86 4.54
N ASP A 199 -12.89 -12.64 4.62
CA ASP A 199 -13.90 -13.71 4.73
C ASP A 199 -13.89 -14.60 3.49
N GLU A 200 -13.78 -14.03 2.28
CA GLU A 200 -13.66 -14.76 1.03
C GLU A 200 -12.41 -15.65 1.02
N VAL A 201 -11.25 -15.08 1.37
CA VAL A 201 -9.97 -15.81 1.44
C VAL A 201 -10.06 -16.96 2.45
N ILE A 202 -10.57 -16.70 3.65
CA ILE A 202 -10.74 -17.73 4.70
C ILE A 202 -11.71 -18.83 4.25
N ALA A 203 -12.81 -18.46 3.61
CA ALA A 203 -13.81 -19.43 3.12
C ALA A 203 -13.22 -20.36 2.06
N LYS A 204 -12.49 -19.82 1.06
CA LYS A 204 -11.88 -20.58 -0.03
C LYS A 204 -10.73 -21.46 0.43
N LEU A 205 -9.88 -20.98 1.32
CA LEU A 205 -8.70 -21.72 1.79
C LEU A 205 -8.98 -22.63 2.98
N SER A 206 -10.01 -22.37 3.77
CA SER A 206 -10.37 -23.13 4.98
C SER A 206 -9.16 -23.45 5.87
N PRO A 207 -8.34 -22.46 6.30
CA PRO A 207 -7.12 -22.71 7.04
C PRO A 207 -7.41 -23.25 8.44
N LYS A 208 -6.46 -24.04 9.03
CA LYS A 208 -6.59 -24.50 10.42
C LYS A 208 -6.54 -23.37 11.43
N ALA A 209 -5.64 -22.42 11.18
CA ALA A 209 -5.49 -21.22 12.01
C ALA A 209 -5.37 -19.97 11.15
N ILE A 210 -5.78 -18.85 11.71
CA ILE A 210 -5.69 -17.51 11.14
C ILE A 210 -4.90 -16.59 12.06
N LEU A 211 -4.04 -15.78 11.47
CA LEU A 211 -3.20 -14.78 12.12
C LEU A 211 -3.49 -13.41 11.50
N PRO A 212 -4.47 -12.65 12.03
CA PRO A 212 -4.63 -11.24 11.65
C PRO A 212 -3.39 -10.46 12.11
N PHE A 213 -2.66 -9.86 11.15
CA PHE A 213 -1.45 -9.09 11.41
C PHE A 213 -1.29 -7.96 10.37
N ALA A 214 -0.12 -7.41 10.13
CA ALA A 214 0.14 -6.37 9.12
C ALA A 214 -0.80 -5.13 9.21
N SER A 215 -1.31 -4.82 10.41
CA SER A 215 -2.17 -3.66 10.69
C SER A 215 -1.91 -3.06 12.07
N PHE A 216 -0.81 -3.46 12.75
CA PHE A 216 -0.45 -2.91 14.06
C PHE A 216 0.32 -1.60 13.94
N VAL A 217 -0.27 -0.67 13.22
CA VAL A 217 0.22 0.69 12.96
C VAL A 217 -0.81 1.71 13.39
N TYR A 218 -0.40 2.96 13.52
CA TYR A 218 -1.29 4.08 13.76
C TYR A 218 -0.87 5.31 12.96
N PHE A 219 -1.81 6.20 12.71
CA PHE A 219 -1.60 7.48 12.06
C PHE A 219 -0.91 8.42 13.06
N SER A 220 0.35 8.75 12.83
CA SER A 220 1.22 9.37 13.84
C SER A 220 1.53 10.85 13.61
N HIS A 221 1.08 11.41 12.49
CA HIS A 221 1.24 12.83 12.18
C HIS A 221 0.05 13.66 12.67
N GLU A 222 0.25 14.94 12.99
CA GLU A 222 -0.85 15.79 13.49
C GLU A 222 -1.99 15.95 12.49
N GLU A 223 -1.71 15.85 11.19
CA GLU A 223 -2.72 15.98 10.12
C GLU A 223 -3.65 14.76 10.02
N ASN A 224 -3.21 13.58 10.45
CA ASN A 224 -3.94 12.32 10.27
C ASN A 224 -4.25 11.58 11.58
N PHE A 225 -3.80 12.11 12.72
CA PHE A 225 -3.91 11.43 14.03
C PHE A 225 -5.36 11.14 14.43
N PHE A 226 -6.31 11.93 13.95
CA PHE A 226 -7.75 11.77 14.25
C PHE A 226 -8.33 10.43 13.77
N TRP A 227 -7.72 9.77 12.78
CA TRP A 227 -8.21 8.46 12.32
C TRP A 227 -8.00 7.33 13.31
N ASN A 228 -7.14 7.51 14.32
CA ASN A 228 -6.96 6.53 15.40
C ASN A 228 -8.18 6.44 16.34
N GLU A 229 -9.17 7.31 16.21
CA GLU A 229 -10.45 7.19 16.92
C GLU A 229 -11.20 5.91 16.53
N SER A 230 -10.97 5.40 15.33
CA SER A 230 -11.51 4.11 14.87
C SER A 230 -10.60 2.97 15.29
N ASN A 231 -10.95 2.26 16.37
CA ASN A 231 -10.17 1.13 16.87
C ASN A 231 -10.66 -0.19 16.26
N TRP A 232 -10.02 -0.61 15.16
CA TRP A 232 -10.34 -1.85 14.46
C TRP A 232 -9.85 -3.11 15.17
N ILE A 233 -8.95 -3.01 16.12
CA ILE A 233 -8.37 -4.13 16.88
C ILE A 233 -9.47 -4.93 17.60
N GLU A 234 -10.37 -4.24 18.30
CA GLU A 234 -11.47 -4.90 18.99
C GLU A 234 -12.50 -5.49 18.02
N HIS A 235 -12.82 -4.79 16.94
CA HIS A 235 -13.71 -5.26 15.89
C HIS A 235 -13.22 -6.58 15.31
N VAL A 236 -11.97 -6.62 14.86
CA VAL A 236 -11.33 -7.80 14.26
C VAL A 236 -11.24 -8.97 15.24
N PHE A 237 -10.86 -8.68 16.49
CA PHE A 237 -10.86 -9.70 17.53
C PHE A 237 -12.24 -10.33 17.71
N LYS A 238 -13.31 -9.53 17.83
CA LYS A 238 -14.69 -10.01 17.96
C LYS A 238 -15.11 -10.85 16.75
N LYS A 239 -14.87 -10.33 15.55
CA LYS A 239 -15.20 -10.97 14.28
C LYS A 239 -14.61 -12.37 14.18
N TYR A 240 -13.30 -12.50 14.36
CA TYR A 240 -12.62 -13.78 14.15
C TYR A 240 -12.62 -14.71 15.36
N SER A 241 -13.02 -14.26 16.55
CA SER A 241 -13.20 -15.14 17.72
C SER A 241 -14.26 -16.22 17.49
N SER A 242 -15.22 -15.99 16.60
CA SER A 242 -16.26 -16.96 16.21
C SER A 242 -15.89 -17.82 14.99
N SER A 243 -14.74 -17.57 14.36
CA SER A 243 -14.29 -18.31 13.18
C SER A 243 -14.20 -19.82 13.44
N LYS A 244 -14.42 -20.62 12.38
CA LYS A 244 -14.15 -22.06 12.41
C LYS A 244 -12.65 -22.34 12.56
N SER A 245 -11.81 -21.53 11.93
CA SER A 245 -10.35 -21.57 12.10
C SER A 245 -9.94 -21.11 13.49
N THR A 246 -8.83 -21.61 14.00
CA THR A 246 -8.26 -21.14 15.28
C THR A 246 -7.74 -19.72 15.11
N LEU A 247 -8.35 -18.74 15.78
CA LEU A 247 -7.78 -17.39 15.86
C LEU A 247 -6.50 -17.42 16.69
N ILE A 248 -5.42 -16.87 16.14
CA ILE A 248 -4.19 -16.52 16.83
C ILE A 248 -4.06 -15.01 16.75
N PHE A 249 -4.38 -14.32 17.85
CA PHE A 249 -4.26 -12.86 17.94
C PHE A 249 -2.93 -12.54 18.63
N PRO A 250 -1.90 -12.06 17.88
CA PRO A 250 -0.53 -12.11 18.34
C PRO A 250 -0.16 -10.91 19.22
N ILE A 251 0.82 -11.11 20.10
CA ILE A 251 1.61 -10.03 20.73
C ILE A 251 3.07 -10.15 20.28
N PRO A 252 3.85 -9.06 20.32
CA PRO A 252 5.26 -9.10 19.96
C PRO A 252 6.03 -10.21 20.70
N ASN A 253 6.87 -10.92 19.96
CA ASN A 253 7.66 -12.08 20.42
C ASN A 253 6.87 -13.37 20.69
N GLN A 254 5.58 -13.42 20.41
CA GLN A 254 4.83 -14.66 20.52
C GLN A 254 5.29 -15.69 19.48
N SER A 255 5.64 -16.89 19.96
CA SER A 255 5.94 -18.03 19.08
C SER A 255 4.71 -18.91 18.90
N ILE A 256 4.48 -19.32 17.66
CA ILE A 256 3.38 -20.15 17.20
C ILE A 256 3.99 -21.46 16.68
N ASN A 257 3.62 -22.57 17.31
CA ASN A 257 4.01 -23.91 16.84
C ASN A 257 2.91 -24.44 15.90
N LEU A 258 3.22 -24.58 14.62
CA LEU A 258 2.26 -25.02 13.60
C LEU A 258 1.78 -26.48 13.81
N ASN A 259 2.51 -27.27 14.60
CA ASN A 259 2.10 -28.63 14.99
C ASN A 259 1.02 -28.62 16.08
N ASN A 260 0.76 -27.47 16.72
CA ASN A 260 -0.13 -27.37 17.85
C ASN A 260 -0.98 -26.09 17.84
N VAL A 261 -1.83 -25.93 16.81
CA VAL A 261 -2.71 -24.76 16.64
C VAL A 261 -4.16 -25.06 17.07
N ARG A 262 -4.35 -25.54 18.30
CA ARG A 262 -5.67 -25.89 18.81
C ARG A 262 -6.38 -24.67 19.45
N LYS A 263 -7.64 -24.45 19.12
CA LYS A 263 -8.46 -23.31 19.58
C LYS A 263 -8.39 -23.09 21.09
N ILE A 264 -8.49 -24.15 21.88
CA ILE A 264 -8.48 -24.09 23.36
C ILE A 264 -7.20 -23.45 23.91
N GLN A 265 -6.07 -23.61 23.24
CA GLN A 265 -4.78 -23.08 23.70
C GLN A 265 -4.67 -21.58 23.56
N TYR A 266 -5.40 -21.01 22.59
CA TYR A 266 -5.30 -19.58 22.25
C TYR A 266 -6.37 -18.72 22.93
N ILE A 267 -7.42 -19.30 23.54
CA ILE A 267 -8.54 -18.53 24.15
C ILE A 267 -8.01 -17.50 25.17
N LYS A 268 -7.17 -17.94 26.12
CA LYS A 268 -6.61 -17.06 27.15
C LYS A 268 -5.57 -16.10 26.56
N ALA A 269 -4.69 -16.63 25.70
CA ALA A 269 -3.63 -15.85 25.06
C ALA A 269 -4.21 -14.71 24.22
N ASN A 270 -5.25 -14.99 23.41
CA ASN A 270 -5.91 -14.00 22.57
C ASN A 270 -6.58 -12.88 23.37
N ARG A 271 -7.20 -13.20 24.53
CA ARG A 271 -7.76 -12.17 25.43
C ARG A 271 -6.66 -11.27 26.00
N SER A 272 -5.57 -11.85 26.48
CA SER A 272 -4.42 -11.10 26.97
C SER A 272 -3.79 -10.24 25.87
N ALA A 273 -3.78 -10.73 24.63
CA ALA A 273 -3.31 -9.98 23.48
C ALA A 273 -4.22 -8.78 23.15
N LEU A 274 -5.54 -8.97 23.21
CA LEU A 274 -6.48 -7.85 23.06
C LEU A 274 -6.25 -6.77 24.10
N ASP A 275 -6.12 -7.16 25.39
CA ASP A 275 -5.87 -6.22 26.47
C ASP A 275 -4.54 -5.50 26.28
N PHE A 276 -3.49 -6.20 25.85
CA PHE A 276 -2.20 -5.61 25.51
C PHE A 276 -2.34 -4.54 24.43
N TRP A 277 -2.99 -4.84 23.32
CA TRP A 277 -3.13 -3.89 22.22
C TRP A 277 -4.02 -2.70 22.55
N LYS A 278 -5.07 -2.89 23.35
CA LYS A 278 -5.88 -1.78 23.88
C LYS A 278 -5.02 -0.83 24.71
N GLN A 279 -4.20 -1.37 25.63
CA GLN A 279 -3.29 -0.55 26.44
C GLN A 279 -2.22 0.17 25.60
N GLN A 280 -1.75 -0.44 24.49
CA GLN A 280 -0.85 0.25 23.58
C GLN A 280 -1.57 1.38 22.83
N HIS A 281 -2.80 1.14 22.38
CA HIS A 281 -3.60 2.13 21.69
C HIS A 281 -3.89 3.37 22.55
N GLU A 282 -4.17 3.20 23.83
CA GLU A 282 -4.36 4.30 24.80
C GLU A 282 -3.11 5.21 24.97
N LYS A 283 -1.94 4.72 24.60
CA LYS A 283 -0.66 5.46 24.71
C LYS A 283 -0.27 6.17 23.41
N LEU A 284 -1.08 6.10 22.37
CA LEU A 284 -0.78 6.75 21.10
C LEU A 284 -0.62 8.25 21.28
N LYS A 285 0.32 8.81 20.54
CA LYS A 285 0.59 10.26 20.54
C LYS A 285 1.06 10.73 19.17
N ILE A 286 0.81 11.99 18.89
CA ILE A 286 1.40 12.65 17.72
C ILE A 286 2.92 12.58 17.86
N ARG A 287 3.61 12.02 16.86
CA ARG A 287 5.07 11.95 16.77
C ARG A 287 5.65 13.08 15.94
N ASP A 288 4.98 13.39 14.85
CA ASP A 288 5.45 14.37 13.89
C ASP A 288 4.42 15.49 13.72
N LYS A 289 4.93 16.71 13.61
CA LYS A 289 4.15 17.92 13.39
C LYS A 289 4.51 18.52 12.04
N ILE A 290 3.61 19.34 11.50
CA ILE A 290 3.83 20.07 10.26
C ILE A 290 5.15 20.85 10.33
N GLN A 291 6.02 20.58 9.35
CA GLN A 291 7.23 21.36 9.09
C GLN A 291 6.92 22.41 8.05
N SER A 292 6.33 23.54 8.48
CA SER A 292 5.83 24.56 7.57
C SER A 292 6.86 25.01 6.54
N LYS A 293 6.41 25.17 5.30
CA LYS A 293 7.17 25.68 4.15
C LYS A 293 6.61 27.03 3.74
N SER A 294 7.46 27.93 3.25
CA SER A 294 6.98 29.20 2.69
C SER A 294 6.27 28.96 1.34
N LEU A 295 5.38 29.87 0.98
CA LEU A 295 4.69 29.84 -0.32
C LEU A 295 5.69 29.88 -1.49
N ASP A 296 6.77 30.68 -1.36
CA ASP A 296 7.85 30.73 -2.37
C ASP A 296 8.54 29.38 -2.54
N LYS A 297 8.75 28.64 -1.44
CA LYS A 297 9.34 27.30 -1.51
C LYS A 297 8.43 26.33 -2.26
N ILE A 298 7.14 26.35 -1.99
CA ILE A 298 6.17 25.51 -2.69
C ILE A 298 6.12 25.86 -4.17
N LYS A 299 6.11 27.17 -4.50
CA LYS A 299 6.16 27.67 -5.89
C LYS A 299 7.41 27.19 -6.61
N GLU A 300 8.58 27.29 -5.97
CA GLU A 300 9.85 26.80 -6.53
C GLU A 300 9.78 25.29 -6.83
N SER A 301 9.25 24.48 -5.90
CA SER A 301 9.08 23.04 -6.05
C SER A 301 8.12 22.70 -7.18
N TYR A 302 6.99 23.40 -7.25
CA TYR A 302 6.02 23.26 -8.34
C TYR A 302 6.63 23.60 -9.71
N LEU A 303 7.38 24.69 -9.84
CA LEU A 303 7.97 25.08 -11.13
C LEU A 303 8.95 24.02 -11.63
N ARG A 304 9.77 23.45 -10.74
CA ARG A 304 10.67 22.33 -11.09
C ARG A 304 9.91 21.07 -11.48
N PHE A 305 8.85 20.75 -10.73
CA PHE A 305 7.96 19.64 -11.03
C PHE A 305 7.32 19.80 -12.43
N ASN A 306 6.69 20.94 -12.70
CA ASN A 306 6.04 21.23 -13.98
C ASN A 306 7.03 21.12 -15.14
N GLU A 307 8.24 21.69 -15.00
CA GLU A 307 9.29 21.62 -16.02
C GLU A 307 9.72 20.17 -16.29
N ALA A 308 9.93 19.36 -15.24
CA ALA A 308 10.30 17.96 -15.38
C ALA A 308 9.21 17.13 -16.04
N ILE A 309 7.96 17.32 -15.65
CA ILE A 309 6.80 16.61 -16.23
C ILE A 309 6.66 16.95 -17.72
N ASN A 310 6.71 18.22 -18.09
CA ASN A 310 6.58 18.63 -19.47
C ASN A 310 7.77 18.19 -20.34
N LYS A 311 8.98 18.21 -19.82
CA LYS A 311 10.17 17.71 -20.53
C LYS A 311 10.11 16.21 -20.81
N ASN A 312 9.60 15.43 -19.88
CA ASN A 312 9.57 13.98 -19.97
C ASN A 312 8.34 13.42 -20.72
N ASN A 313 7.31 14.24 -20.90
CA ASN A 313 6.05 13.83 -21.55
C ASN A 313 5.70 14.80 -22.68
N THR A 314 6.34 14.61 -23.83
CA THR A 314 6.23 15.52 -24.98
C THR A 314 4.82 15.61 -25.56
N PHE A 315 4.00 14.59 -25.33
CA PHE A 315 2.56 14.61 -25.62
C PHE A 315 1.85 15.86 -25.03
N LEU A 316 2.26 16.37 -23.85
CA LEU A 316 1.68 17.57 -23.27
C LEU A 316 1.86 18.82 -24.14
N HIS A 317 2.87 18.85 -25.01
CA HIS A 317 3.09 19.96 -25.94
C HIS A 317 2.07 20.02 -27.08
N GLU A 318 1.40 18.88 -27.36
CA GLU A 318 0.38 18.75 -28.41
C GLU A 318 -1.01 19.15 -27.90
N VAL A 319 -1.17 19.24 -26.57
CA VAL A 319 -2.42 19.67 -25.92
C VAL A 319 -2.66 21.17 -26.20
N LYS A 320 -3.88 21.53 -26.61
CA LYS A 320 -4.24 22.93 -26.83
C LYS A 320 -4.14 23.75 -25.54
N ASN A 321 -3.73 25.03 -25.65
CA ASN A 321 -3.48 25.87 -24.48
C ASN A 321 -4.72 26.09 -23.60
N ASP A 322 -5.92 26.04 -24.18
CA ASP A 322 -7.18 26.24 -23.43
C ASP A 322 -7.63 25.01 -22.62
N ASN A 323 -6.84 23.92 -22.66
CA ASN A 323 -7.23 22.60 -22.19
C ASN A 323 -6.26 22.03 -21.15
N ASP A 324 -5.69 22.85 -20.28
CA ASP A 324 -4.82 22.38 -19.19
C ASP A 324 -5.62 21.76 -18.03
N VAL A 325 -5.00 20.83 -17.32
CA VAL A 325 -5.54 20.28 -16.07
C VAL A 325 -5.09 21.17 -14.91
N PHE A 326 -6.06 21.76 -14.25
CA PHE A 326 -5.82 22.63 -13.10
C PHE A 326 -6.18 21.92 -11.80
N LEU A 327 -5.41 22.24 -10.76
CA LEU A 327 -5.68 21.78 -9.41
C LEU A 327 -5.71 23.00 -8.48
N ASN A 328 -6.77 23.12 -7.68
CA ASN A 328 -6.84 24.07 -6.60
C ASN A 328 -6.39 23.40 -5.30
N LEU A 329 -5.36 23.95 -4.64
CA LEU A 329 -4.82 23.47 -3.37
C LEU A 329 -5.01 24.55 -2.30
N LYS A 330 -5.79 24.23 -1.27
CA LYS A 330 -5.85 25.03 -0.05
C LYS A 330 -4.71 24.63 0.88
N ILE A 331 -3.78 25.52 1.11
CA ILE A 331 -2.63 25.32 1.99
C ILE A 331 -3.01 25.80 3.39
N LEU A 332 -3.34 24.86 4.26
CA LEU A 332 -4.06 25.11 5.52
C LEU A 332 -3.27 25.99 6.50
N ASP A 333 -2.00 25.71 6.71
CA ASP A 333 -1.14 26.41 7.67
C ASP A 333 -0.67 27.79 7.17
N LEU A 334 -0.80 28.07 5.86
CA LEU A 334 -0.56 29.38 5.27
C LEU A 334 -1.86 30.16 5.02
N ASN A 335 -3.01 29.52 5.14
CA ASN A 335 -4.32 30.07 4.85
C ASN A 335 -4.44 30.73 3.46
N VAL A 336 -3.88 30.05 2.44
CA VAL A 336 -3.95 30.49 1.04
C VAL A 336 -4.47 29.37 0.16
N THR A 337 -5.15 29.72 -0.93
CA THR A 337 -5.50 28.77 -1.99
C THR A 337 -4.69 29.13 -3.24
N VAL A 338 -4.06 28.10 -3.83
CA VAL A 338 -3.31 28.26 -5.07
C VAL A 338 -3.94 27.42 -6.18
N LYS A 339 -4.00 27.98 -7.37
CA LYS A 339 -4.33 27.28 -8.61
C LYS A 339 -3.04 26.93 -9.34
N VAL A 340 -2.86 25.66 -9.68
CA VAL A 340 -1.67 25.17 -10.39
C VAL A 340 -2.07 24.45 -11.67
N GLY A 341 -1.28 24.59 -12.74
CA GLY A 341 -1.48 23.93 -14.02
C GLY A 341 -0.57 22.71 -14.20
N LEU A 342 -1.01 21.70 -14.92
CA LEU A 342 -0.16 20.55 -15.25
C LEU A 342 0.77 20.86 -16.44
N LYS A 343 0.22 21.44 -17.50
CA LYS A 343 0.96 21.86 -18.71
C LYS A 343 1.53 23.26 -18.55
N GLU A 344 0.70 24.22 -18.19
CA GLU A 344 1.11 25.61 -18.03
C GLU A 344 1.88 25.81 -16.73
N LYS A 345 2.89 26.69 -16.74
CA LYS A 345 3.61 27.11 -15.54
C LYS A 345 2.77 28.11 -14.71
N LEU A 346 1.53 27.71 -14.42
CA LEU A 346 0.58 28.52 -13.64
C LEU A 346 0.72 28.23 -12.16
N PHE A 347 0.99 29.25 -11.35
CA PHE A 347 0.94 29.19 -9.89
C PHE A 347 0.38 30.51 -9.38
N ASP A 348 -0.93 30.57 -9.25
CA ASP A 348 -1.63 31.81 -8.85
C ASP A 348 -2.32 31.62 -7.50
N VAL A 349 -2.20 32.64 -6.64
CA VAL A 349 -3.02 32.74 -5.46
C VAL A 349 -4.41 33.19 -5.91
N VAL A 350 -5.41 32.41 -5.53
CA VAL A 350 -6.81 32.67 -5.91
C VAL A 350 -7.69 32.85 -4.66
N ASP A 351 -8.86 33.45 -4.85
CA ASP A 351 -9.87 33.50 -3.81
C ASP A 351 -10.30 32.09 -3.38
N GLU A 352 -10.96 31.96 -2.24
CA GLU A 352 -11.40 30.68 -1.72
C GLU A 352 -12.36 30.00 -2.70
N VAL A 353 -11.93 28.88 -3.26
CA VAL A 353 -12.70 28.04 -4.17
C VAL A 353 -12.70 26.61 -3.64
N GLU A 354 -13.61 25.79 -4.12
CA GLU A 354 -13.58 24.35 -3.85
C GLU A 354 -12.21 23.77 -4.18
N SER A 355 -11.60 23.11 -3.22
CA SER A 355 -10.21 22.75 -3.28
C SER A 355 -9.91 21.46 -2.50
N ILE A 356 -8.73 20.92 -2.76
CA ILE A 356 -8.11 19.89 -1.97
C ILE A 356 -7.24 20.57 -0.92
N SER A 357 -7.40 20.19 0.34
CA SER A 357 -6.70 20.85 1.45
C SER A 357 -5.53 20.00 1.93
N VAL A 358 -4.37 20.63 2.04
CA VAL A 358 -3.10 20.04 2.51
C VAL A 358 -2.32 21.05 3.34
N SER A 359 -1.34 20.59 4.13
CA SER A 359 -0.35 21.50 4.72
C SER A 359 0.68 21.97 3.68
N SER A 360 1.42 23.03 4.02
CA SER A 360 2.54 23.50 3.20
C SER A 360 3.63 22.44 3.01
N GLU A 361 3.90 21.63 4.03
CA GLU A 361 4.82 20.49 3.96
C GLU A 361 4.33 19.47 2.96
N THR A 362 3.05 19.08 3.01
CA THR A 362 2.44 18.13 2.09
C THR A 362 2.40 18.66 0.65
N ALA A 363 2.12 19.96 0.46
CA ALA A 363 2.18 20.60 -0.85
C ALA A 363 3.60 20.57 -1.46
N ASP A 364 4.63 20.90 -0.68
CA ASP A 364 6.01 20.79 -1.11
C ASP A 364 6.40 19.33 -1.47
N PHE A 365 5.96 18.38 -0.67
CA PHE A 365 6.17 16.94 -0.92
C PHE A 365 5.51 16.48 -2.22
N LEU A 366 4.28 16.89 -2.50
CA LEU A 366 3.56 16.57 -3.74
C LEU A 366 4.31 17.03 -4.99
N PHE A 367 5.02 18.16 -4.92
CA PHE A 367 5.78 18.69 -6.05
C PHE A 367 7.27 18.30 -6.06
N THR A 368 7.75 17.59 -5.05
CA THR A 368 9.15 17.14 -5.00
C THR A 368 9.32 15.65 -5.25
N GLN A 369 8.26 14.84 -5.08
CA GLN A 369 8.33 13.38 -5.20
C GLN A 369 7.29 12.85 -6.18
N LEU A 370 7.71 12.12 -7.21
CA LEU A 370 6.78 11.52 -8.19
C LEU A 370 5.83 10.49 -7.57
N PHE A 371 6.26 9.81 -6.49
CA PHE A 371 5.44 8.85 -5.74
C PHE A 371 4.52 9.50 -4.70
N ALA A 372 4.55 10.82 -4.55
CA ALA A 372 3.85 11.53 -3.48
C ALA A 372 2.33 11.28 -3.47
N ARG A 373 1.68 11.22 -4.65
CA ARG A 373 0.25 10.90 -4.75
C ARG A 373 -0.10 9.60 -4.01
N GLY A 374 0.64 8.54 -4.29
CA GLY A 374 0.43 7.23 -3.63
C GLY A 374 0.64 7.33 -2.13
N THR A 375 1.76 7.94 -1.70
CA THR A 375 2.06 8.15 -0.28
C THR A 375 0.97 8.93 0.44
N ILE A 376 0.48 10.03 -0.14
CA ILE A 376 -0.56 10.88 0.47
C ILE A 376 -1.90 10.15 0.53
N SER A 377 -2.25 9.35 -0.48
CA SER A 377 -3.46 8.51 -0.47
C SER A 377 -3.40 7.42 0.61
N ILE A 378 -2.22 6.98 1.01
CA ILE A 378 -2.04 5.97 2.08
C ILE A 378 -1.97 6.63 3.45
N ASN A 379 -1.12 7.65 3.62
CA ASN A 379 -0.94 8.31 4.91
C ASN A 379 -2.07 9.28 5.27
N GLY A 380 -2.87 9.68 4.27
CA GLY A 380 -4.06 10.48 4.44
C GLY A 380 -3.84 11.93 4.87
N ARG A 381 -2.65 12.48 4.66
CA ARG A 381 -2.35 13.89 4.96
C ARG A 381 -2.99 14.83 3.93
N VAL A 382 -4.28 14.63 3.66
CA VAL A 382 -5.08 15.38 2.70
C VAL A 382 -6.54 15.37 3.13
N SER A 383 -7.24 16.49 2.93
CA SER A 383 -8.69 16.57 3.01
C SER A 383 -9.26 16.87 1.63
N PHE A 384 -10.27 16.12 1.22
CA PHE A 384 -10.89 16.27 -0.08
C PHE A 384 -12.21 17.05 0.03
N ASN A 385 -12.40 18.03 -0.86
CA ASN A 385 -13.75 18.31 -1.29
C ASN A 385 -14.17 17.11 -2.15
N TYR A 386 -15.21 16.39 -1.76
CA TYR A 386 -15.56 15.10 -2.39
C TYR A 386 -15.94 15.24 -3.87
N GLN A 387 -16.54 16.37 -4.25
CA GLN A 387 -16.88 16.66 -5.65
C GLN A 387 -15.65 16.92 -6.52
N GLN A 388 -14.51 17.24 -5.91
CA GLN A 388 -13.26 17.59 -6.60
C GLN A 388 -12.15 16.55 -6.38
N ALA A 389 -12.41 15.49 -5.59
CA ALA A 389 -11.38 14.52 -5.20
C ALA A 389 -10.68 13.87 -6.40
N HIS A 390 -11.44 13.56 -7.46
CA HIS A 390 -10.90 12.94 -8.67
C HIS A 390 -9.88 13.84 -9.39
N MET A 391 -10.01 15.19 -9.29
CA MET A 391 -9.07 16.13 -9.91
C MET A 391 -7.67 15.99 -9.33
N PHE A 392 -7.52 15.63 -8.04
CA PHE A 392 -6.23 15.30 -7.44
C PHE A 392 -5.58 14.10 -8.16
N PHE A 393 -6.35 13.06 -8.42
CA PHE A 393 -5.84 11.84 -9.07
C PHE A 393 -5.57 12.07 -10.55
N LEU A 394 -6.39 12.88 -11.25
CA LEU A 394 -6.16 13.28 -12.64
C LEU A 394 -4.87 14.11 -12.77
N PHE A 395 -4.72 15.15 -11.94
CA PHE A 395 -3.53 16.00 -11.98
C PHE A 395 -2.23 15.22 -11.75
N PHE A 396 -2.23 14.31 -10.78
CA PHE A 396 -1.06 13.51 -10.44
C PHE A 396 -1.00 12.16 -11.20
N PHE A 397 -1.80 11.96 -12.25
CA PHE A 397 -1.77 10.72 -13.03
C PHE A 397 -0.43 10.56 -13.79
N ILE A 398 -0.04 11.57 -14.56
CA ILE A 398 1.22 11.55 -15.32
C ILE A 398 2.45 11.45 -14.40
N PRO A 399 2.58 12.25 -13.33
CA PRO A 399 3.67 12.07 -12.36
C PRO A 399 3.75 10.65 -11.78
N TYR A 400 2.61 10.08 -11.44
CA TYR A 400 2.55 8.71 -10.93
C TYR A 400 3.01 7.68 -11.97
N ALA A 401 2.59 7.82 -13.21
CA ALA A 401 3.04 6.96 -14.31
C ALA A 401 4.57 7.10 -14.54
N ASN A 402 5.09 8.33 -14.45
CA ASN A 402 6.54 8.56 -14.57
C ASN A 402 7.34 7.90 -13.43
N ASN A 403 6.77 7.80 -12.22
CA ASN A 403 7.41 7.11 -11.10
C ASN A 403 7.65 5.62 -11.40
N ILE A 404 6.76 4.99 -12.15
CA ILE A 404 6.88 3.59 -12.58
C ILE A 404 7.56 3.42 -13.95
N GLY A 405 8.17 4.50 -14.49
CA GLY A 405 8.93 4.48 -15.74
C GLY A 405 8.08 4.59 -17.00
N VAL A 406 6.80 4.94 -16.88
CA VAL A 406 5.90 5.17 -18.03
C VAL A 406 5.91 6.66 -18.37
N TYR A 407 6.27 6.98 -19.63
CA TYR A 407 6.33 8.33 -20.17
C TYR A 407 5.44 8.42 -21.42
N PHE A 408 4.85 9.58 -21.64
CA PHE A 408 3.87 9.80 -22.71
C PHE A 408 4.44 10.71 -23.80
N ASP A 409 4.23 10.27 -25.05
CA ASP A 409 4.58 11.00 -26.28
C ASP A 409 3.47 10.79 -27.33
N SER A 410 3.63 11.32 -28.53
CA SER A 410 2.66 11.16 -29.63
C SER A 410 2.42 9.71 -30.07
N MET A 411 3.38 8.81 -29.82
CA MET A 411 3.29 7.38 -30.10
C MET A 411 2.63 6.60 -28.95
N ARG A 412 2.66 7.16 -27.74
CA ARG A 412 2.12 6.60 -26.50
C ARG A 412 1.34 7.67 -25.74
N PRO A 413 0.18 8.10 -26.24
CA PRO A 413 -0.63 9.11 -25.57
C PRO A 413 -1.29 8.51 -24.30
N VAL A 414 -1.74 9.40 -23.41
CA VAL A 414 -2.65 9.00 -22.34
C VAL A 414 -3.96 8.54 -22.96
N THR A 415 -4.47 7.39 -22.52
CA THR A 415 -5.74 6.85 -23.02
C THR A 415 -6.87 7.04 -22.00
N LYS A 416 -8.11 7.07 -22.48
CA LYS A 416 -9.30 7.11 -21.62
C LYS A 416 -9.32 5.96 -20.63
N GLU A 417 -8.93 4.75 -21.03
CA GLU A 417 -8.88 3.58 -20.17
C GLU A 417 -7.89 3.77 -18.98
N MET A 418 -6.71 4.35 -19.27
CA MET A 418 -5.75 4.69 -18.21
C MET A 418 -6.34 5.67 -17.19
N LEU A 419 -7.07 6.70 -17.66
CA LEU A 419 -7.71 7.67 -16.75
C LEU A 419 -8.88 7.05 -16.01
N MET A 420 -9.65 6.16 -16.64
CA MET A 420 -10.73 5.43 -15.97
C MET A 420 -10.24 4.53 -14.82
N SER A 421 -8.98 4.14 -14.81
CA SER A 421 -8.39 3.41 -13.67
C SER A 421 -8.39 4.22 -12.38
N ILE A 422 -8.47 5.56 -12.47
CA ILE A 422 -8.57 6.46 -11.31
C ILE A 422 -9.82 6.15 -10.48
N SER A 423 -10.95 5.94 -11.13
CA SER A 423 -12.22 5.61 -10.46
C SER A 423 -12.19 4.28 -9.70
N ARG A 424 -11.21 3.42 -10.01
CA ARG A 424 -11.02 2.11 -9.37
C ARG A 424 -10.07 2.16 -8.17
N THR A 425 -9.48 3.30 -7.85
CA THR A 425 -8.64 3.41 -6.64
C THR A 425 -9.51 3.25 -5.38
N SER A 426 -8.97 2.62 -4.35
CA SER A 426 -9.71 2.39 -3.08
C SER A 426 -10.27 3.68 -2.49
N VAL A 427 -9.52 4.78 -2.60
CA VAL A 427 -9.95 6.11 -2.15
C VAL A 427 -11.14 6.62 -2.97
N MET A 428 -11.07 6.57 -4.30
CA MET A 428 -12.17 7.03 -5.16
C MET A 428 -13.40 6.15 -5.04
N MET A 429 -13.24 4.84 -4.92
CA MET A 429 -14.36 3.93 -4.66
C MET A 429 -15.06 4.28 -3.33
N ALA A 430 -14.29 4.49 -2.27
CA ALA A 430 -14.86 4.85 -0.97
C ALA A 430 -15.61 6.20 -1.00
N ILE A 431 -15.09 7.18 -1.75
CA ILE A 431 -15.74 8.48 -1.91
C ILE A 431 -17.01 8.34 -2.78
N SER A 432 -16.92 7.70 -3.96
CA SER A 432 -18.03 7.62 -4.91
C SER A 432 -19.21 6.79 -4.40
N ASP A 433 -18.95 5.80 -3.56
CA ASP A 433 -20.02 5.04 -2.90
C ASP A 433 -20.75 5.84 -1.79
N ASN A 434 -20.17 6.95 -1.35
CA ASN A 434 -20.75 7.81 -0.31
C ASN A 434 -21.22 9.19 -0.84
N VAL A 435 -20.96 9.53 -2.10
CA VAL A 435 -21.27 10.84 -2.68
C VAL A 435 -22.11 10.65 -3.94
N GLU A 436 -23.39 11.06 -3.86
CA GLU A 436 -24.35 10.92 -4.95
C GLU A 436 -23.90 11.70 -6.21
N GLY A 437 -24.00 11.06 -7.37
CA GLY A 437 -23.69 11.63 -8.67
C GLY A 437 -22.18 11.78 -8.98
N LEU A 438 -21.29 11.48 -8.03
CA LEU A 438 -19.84 11.66 -8.24
C LEU A 438 -19.31 10.76 -9.36
N GLN A 439 -19.78 9.51 -9.48
CA GLN A 439 -19.32 8.61 -10.55
C GLN A 439 -19.60 9.19 -11.95
N LYS A 440 -20.79 9.79 -12.12
CA LYS A 440 -21.15 10.46 -13.39
C LYS A 440 -20.27 11.66 -13.65
N LYS A 441 -20.04 12.51 -12.63
CA LYS A 441 -19.15 13.67 -12.75
C LYS A 441 -17.72 13.28 -13.09
N VAL A 442 -17.18 12.25 -12.46
CA VAL A 442 -15.84 11.71 -12.77
C VAL A 442 -15.75 11.28 -14.23
N GLN A 443 -16.80 10.64 -14.76
CA GLN A 443 -16.84 10.24 -16.15
C GLN A 443 -16.90 11.45 -17.09
N GLU A 444 -17.72 12.46 -16.78
CA GLU A 444 -17.83 13.69 -17.55
C GLU A 444 -16.50 14.44 -17.59
N ASP A 445 -15.84 14.61 -16.43
CA ASP A 445 -14.55 15.31 -16.32
C ASP A 445 -13.42 14.52 -17.06
N ILE A 446 -13.45 13.17 -17.04
CA ILE A 446 -12.51 12.34 -17.82
C ILE A 446 -12.78 12.52 -19.33
N ASP A 447 -14.04 12.56 -19.77
CA ASP A 447 -14.38 12.76 -21.17
C ASP A 447 -13.97 14.16 -21.65
N GLU A 448 -14.16 15.19 -20.82
CA GLU A 448 -13.69 16.55 -21.08
C GLU A 448 -12.15 16.58 -21.16
N PHE A 449 -11.46 15.98 -20.22
CA PHE A 449 -10.00 15.86 -20.22
C PHE A 449 -9.50 15.16 -21.49
N MET A 450 -10.11 14.03 -21.90
CA MET A 450 -9.72 13.32 -23.11
C MET A 450 -9.97 14.13 -24.38
N ASN A 451 -11.10 14.84 -24.47
CA ASN A 451 -11.38 15.73 -25.59
C ASN A 451 -10.34 16.87 -25.68
N ALA A 452 -9.84 17.31 -24.55
CA ALA A 452 -8.76 18.30 -24.46
C ALA A 452 -7.42 17.78 -24.99
N PHE A 453 -7.14 16.50 -24.78
CA PHE A 453 -5.90 15.85 -25.19
C PHE A 453 -5.92 15.26 -26.60
N LEU A 454 -7.09 15.17 -27.26
CA LEU A 454 -7.16 14.71 -28.64
C LEU A 454 -6.58 15.79 -29.59
N PRO A 455 -5.57 15.45 -30.42
CA PRO A 455 -5.08 16.35 -31.44
C PRO A 455 -6.22 16.71 -32.40
N SER A 456 -6.34 17.98 -32.76
CA SER A 456 -7.41 18.50 -33.61
C SER A 456 -7.44 17.96 -35.06
N ASN A 457 -6.56 17.02 -35.41
CA ASN A 457 -6.33 16.51 -36.76
C ASN A 457 -6.12 14.99 -36.83
N ILE A 458 -6.70 14.19 -35.92
CA ILE A 458 -6.77 12.75 -36.17
C ILE A 458 -8.06 12.51 -36.97
N PRO A 459 -7.98 11.99 -38.21
CA PRO A 459 -9.15 11.43 -38.90
C PRO A 459 -9.75 10.35 -37.98
N ASP A 460 -11.09 10.21 -38.03
CA ASP A 460 -11.81 9.15 -37.31
C ASP A 460 -11.07 7.81 -37.48
N TYR A 461 -10.24 7.47 -36.49
CA TYR A 461 -9.74 6.12 -36.37
C TYR A 461 -10.94 5.30 -35.88
N GLU A 462 -11.43 4.42 -36.77
CA GLU A 462 -12.29 3.32 -36.39
C GLU A 462 -11.71 2.69 -35.12
N ILE A 463 -12.50 2.68 -34.06
CA ILE A 463 -12.20 1.98 -32.81
C ILE A 463 -12.14 0.50 -33.23
N PHE A 464 -10.94 -0.01 -33.42
CA PHE A 464 -10.72 -1.44 -33.51
C PHE A 464 -11.09 -2.03 -32.15
N ASN A 465 -12.25 -2.64 -32.08
CA ASN A 465 -12.62 -3.63 -31.09
C ASN A 465 -11.74 -4.86 -31.32
N GLU A 466 -10.50 -4.79 -30.90
CA GLU A 466 -9.72 -6.00 -30.65
C GLU A 466 -9.96 -6.39 -29.20
N GLU A 467 -10.66 -7.52 -29.01
CA GLU A 467 -10.68 -8.24 -27.76
C GLU A 467 -9.21 -8.41 -27.28
N PRO A 468 -8.93 -8.21 -26.00
CA PRO A 468 -7.59 -8.35 -25.48
C PRO A 468 -7.14 -9.81 -25.69
N GLN A 469 -6.31 -10.05 -26.69
CA GLN A 469 -5.49 -11.24 -26.71
C GLN A 469 -4.58 -11.16 -25.48
N ASN A 470 -4.73 -12.19 -24.63
CA ASN A 470 -3.87 -12.49 -23.52
C ASN A 470 -2.40 -12.50 -23.98
N GLU A 471 -1.72 -11.39 -23.85
CA GLU A 471 -0.26 -11.36 -23.82
C GLU A 471 0.18 -10.61 -22.57
N ASN A 472 0.75 -11.39 -21.68
CA ASN A 472 1.49 -11.07 -20.48
C ASN A 472 2.13 -9.67 -20.47
N LEU A 473 1.63 -8.78 -19.63
CA LEU A 473 2.36 -7.65 -19.09
C LEU A 473 2.34 -7.71 -17.57
#